data_d0cc1e4987632126d20faf176de79c97
#
_entry.id   d0cc1e4987632126d20faf176de79c97
#
_cell.length_a   1.000
_cell.length_b   1.000
_cell.length_c   1.000
_cell.angle_alpha   90.00
_cell.angle_beta   90.00
_cell.angle_gamma   90.00
#
_symmetry.space_group_name_H-M   'P 1'
#
loop_
_entity.id
_entity.type
_entity.pdbx_description
1 polymer ?
#
loop_
_entity_poly.entity_id
_entity_poly.type
_entity_poly.pdbx_seq_one_letter_code
_entity_poly.pdbx_strand_id
1 'polypeptide(L)'
;MHTEKDAILMSIQALGKEVLPSDARLILFGSQARNDAHEESDWDLLILLNDKYLQQDIFGNYAYPFVELGWEYGTYFSPKIYTYSEWDDRKGTPFYENVTKEGVVLC
;
A
#
# COMPACT_ATOMS: atom_id res chain seq x y z
N MET A 1 -7.63 -12.14 -20.58
CA MET A 1 -6.72 -11.07 -21.00
C MET A 1 -6.43 -10.17 -19.80
N HIS A 2 -5.16 -9.89 -19.55
CA HIS A 2 -4.78 -9.01 -18.43
C HIS A 2 -4.80 -7.55 -18.89
N THR A 3 -5.40 -6.68 -18.08
CA THR A 3 -5.35 -5.25 -18.29
C THR A 3 -4.05 -4.69 -17.72
N GLU A 4 -3.74 -3.42 -18.07
CA GLU A 4 -2.59 -2.73 -17.46
C GLU A 4 -2.76 -2.64 -15.94
N LYS A 5 -3.97 -2.44 -15.46
CA LYS A 5 -4.26 -2.41 -14.03
C LYS A 5 -3.91 -3.74 -13.38
N ASP A 6 -4.26 -4.86 -14.02
CA ASP A 6 -3.94 -6.18 -13.49
C ASP A 6 -2.43 -6.40 -13.42
N ALA A 7 -1.69 -5.95 -14.44
CA ALA A 7 -0.23 -6.05 -14.46
C ALA A 7 0.39 -5.22 -13.31
N ILE A 8 -0.12 -4.03 -13.08
CA ILE A 8 0.35 -3.18 -11.98
C ILE A 8 0.08 -3.85 -10.62
N LEU A 9 -1.13 -4.39 -10.42
CA LEU A 9 -1.46 -5.09 -9.18
C LEU A 9 -0.55 -6.28 -8.92
N MET A 10 -0.26 -7.07 -9.96
CA MET A 10 0.66 -8.21 -9.84
C MET A 10 2.06 -7.76 -9.46
N SER A 11 2.53 -6.66 -10.05
CA SER A 11 3.84 -6.10 -9.72
C SER A 11 3.92 -5.59 -8.29
N ILE A 12 2.86 -4.95 -7.82
CA ILE A 12 2.78 -4.48 -6.42
C ILE A 12 2.84 -5.67 -5.46
N GLN A 13 2.08 -6.73 -5.74
CA GLN A 13 2.09 -7.93 -4.90
C GLN A 13 3.45 -8.60 -4.89
N ALA A 14 4.09 -8.72 -6.05
CA ALA A 14 5.41 -9.34 -6.16
C ALA A 14 6.45 -8.54 -5.37
N LEU A 15 6.42 -7.23 -5.49
CA LEU A 15 7.34 -6.36 -4.74
C LEU A 15 7.09 -6.48 -3.24
N GLY A 16 5.83 -6.51 -2.82
CA GLY A 16 5.47 -6.67 -1.41
C GLY A 16 6.04 -7.96 -0.82
N LYS A 17 5.93 -9.05 -1.55
CA LYS A 17 6.49 -10.33 -1.10
C LYS A 17 8.00 -10.32 -1.03
N GLU A 18 8.64 -9.53 -1.90
CA GLU A 18 10.10 -9.43 -1.95
C GLU A 18 10.66 -8.57 -0.82
N VAL A 19 10.06 -7.39 -0.57
CA VAL A 19 10.66 -6.38 0.31
C VAL A 19 10.06 -6.31 1.71
N LEU A 20 8.83 -6.77 1.90
CA LEU A 20 8.16 -6.65 3.20
C LEU A 20 8.39 -7.87 4.06
N PRO A 21 8.48 -7.68 5.40
CA PRO A 21 8.50 -8.82 6.32
C PRO A 21 7.26 -9.70 6.16
N SER A 22 7.39 -10.98 6.49
CA SER A 22 6.29 -11.94 6.32
C SER A 22 5.06 -11.62 7.19
N ASP A 23 5.24 -10.88 8.28
CA ASP A 23 4.15 -10.48 9.17
C ASP A 23 3.59 -9.09 8.83
N ALA A 24 4.07 -8.47 7.76
CA ALA A 24 3.53 -7.19 7.29
C ALA A 24 2.25 -7.39 6.48
N ARG A 25 1.50 -6.31 6.32
CA ARG A 25 0.36 -6.28 5.41
C ARG A 25 0.52 -5.16 4.41
N LEU A 26 0.06 -5.42 3.20
CA LEU A 26 0.03 -4.44 2.11
C LEU A 26 -1.42 -4.34 1.63
N ILE A 27 -1.98 -3.14 1.71
CA ILE A 27 -3.39 -2.90 1.42
C ILE A 27 -3.51 -1.82 0.35
N LEU A 28 -4.31 -2.09 -0.67
CA LEU A 28 -4.70 -1.10 -1.67
C LEU A 28 -5.99 -0.43 -1.18
N PHE A 29 -6.02 0.91 -1.20
CA PHE A 29 -7.23 1.64 -0.86
C PHE A 29 -7.42 2.81 -1.83
N GLY A 30 -8.42 3.65 -1.59
CA GLY A 30 -8.68 4.78 -2.46
C GLY A 30 -9.38 4.40 -3.76
N SER A 31 -9.28 5.27 -4.76
CA SER A 31 -10.03 5.14 -6.01
C SER A 31 -9.70 3.86 -6.78
N GLN A 32 -8.46 3.40 -6.76
CA GLN A 32 -8.08 2.16 -7.43
C GLN A 32 -8.74 0.93 -6.78
N ALA A 33 -8.92 0.95 -5.47
CA ALA A 33 -9.60 -0.14 -4.76
C ALA A 33 -11.10 -0.12 -5.02
N ARG A 34 -11.69 1.07 -5.19
CA ARG A 34 -13.12 1.23 -5.45
C ARG A 34 -13.51 1.03 -6.91
N ASN A 35 -12.55 0.91 -7.82
CA ASN A 35 -12.77 0.85 -9.27
C ASN A 35 -13.42 2.12 -9.84
N ASP A 36 -13.23 3.27 -9.20
CA ASP A 36 -13.68 4.57 -9.71
C ASP A 36 -12.52 5.47 -10.12
N ALA A 37 -11.33 4.88 -10.27
CA ALA A 37 -10.14 5.59 -10.70
C ALA A 37 -10.20 5.94 -12.18
N HIS A 38 -9.54 7.03 -12.54
CA HIS A 38 -9.28 7.39 -13.93
C HIS A 38 -7.77 7.33 -14.18
N GLU A 39 -7.34 7.63 -15.43
CA GLU A 39 -5.95 7.45 -15.85
C GLU A 39 -4.93 8.15 -14.95
N GLU A 40 -5.29 9.31 -14.38
CA GLU A 40 -4.40 10.10 -13.56
C GLU A 40 -4.53 9.82 -12.06
N SER A 41 -5.37 8.85 -11.67
CA SER A 41 -5.56 8.52 -10.27
C SER A 41 -4.33 7.87 -9.67
N ASP A 42 -3.95 8.32 -8.47
CA ASP A 42 -2.85 7.71 -7.72
C ASP A 42 -3.24 6.31 -7.23
N TRP A 43 -2.23 5.52 -6.97
CA TRP A 43 -2.37 4.23 -6.33
C TRP A 43 -2.06 4.39 -4.84
N ASP A 44 -3.07 4.34 -4.01
CA ASP A 44 -2.92 4.51 -2.57
C ASP A 44 -2.64 3.17 -1.91
N LEU A 45 -1.48 3.07 -1.27
CA LEU A 45 -1.04 1.85 -0.61
C LEU A 45 -0.85 2.10 0.88
N LEU A 46 -1.24 1.14 1.69
CA LEU A 46 -1.00 1.16 3.13
C LEU A 46 -0.16 -0.06 3.50
N ILE A 47 0.95 0.19 4.17
CA ILE A 47 1.84 -0.83 4.67
C ILE A 47 1.75 -0.85 6.18
N LEU A 48 1.48 -2.01 6.76
CA LEU A 48 1.43 -2.20 8.21
C LEU A 48 2.56 -3.13 8.63
N LEU A 49 3.37 -2.67 9.57
CA LEU A 49 4.53 -3.39 10.06
C LEU A 49 4.38 -3.74 11.55
N ASN A 50 5.03 -4.82 11.96
CA ASN A 50 5.16 -5.15 13.37
C ASN A 50 5.92 -4.01 14.08
N ASP A 51 5.54 -3.71 15.31
CA ASP A 51 6.12 -2.61 16.09
C ASP A 51 7.63 -2.75 16.32
N LYS A 52 8.17 -3.95 16.22
CA LYS A 52 9.63 -4.16 16.36
C LYS A 52 10.45 -3.42 15.31
N TYR A 53 9.84 -2.98 14.22
CA TYR A 53 10.54 -2.25 13.15
C TYR A 53 10.54 -0.74 13.37
N LEU A 54 9.93 -0.23 14.45
CA LEU A 54 9.75 1.21 14.69
C LEU A 54 11.06 2.00 14.72
N GLN A 55 12.17 1.38 15.13
CA GLN A 55 13.47 2.02 15.25
C GLN A 55 14.26 2.10 13.95
N GLN A 56 13.73 1.54 12.87
CA GLN A 56 14.38 1.52 11.55
C GLN A 56 13.88 2.65 10.68
N ASP A 57 14.61 2.93 9.60
CA ASP A 57 14.10 3.79 8.52
C ASP A 57 13.06 3.01 7.74
N ILE A 58 11.85 2.93 8.28
CA ILE A 58 10.80 2.10 7.70
C ILE A 58 10.32 2.64 6.35
N PHE A 59 10.29 3.97 6.17
CA PHE A 59 9.87 4.52 4.89
C PHE A 59 10.88 4.16 3.79
N GLY A 60 12.16 4.45 4.03
CA GLY A 60 13.19 4.17 3.03
C GLY A 60 13.32 2.67 2.70
N ASN A 61 13.22 1.83 3.73
CA ASN A 61 13.40 0.39 3.53
C ASN A 61 12.18 -0.30 2.90
N TYR A 62 10.97 0.14 3.24
CA TYR A 62 9.75 -0.62 2.91
C TYR A 62 8.76 0.14 2.04
N ALA A 63 8.68 1.46 2.13
CA ALA A 63 7.72 2.23 1.34
C ALA A 63 8.34 2.77 0.04
N TYR A 64 9.55 3.26 0.11
CA TYR A 64 10.20 3.88 -1.06
C TYR A 64 10.29 2.95 -2.28
N PRO A 65 10.55 1.64 -2.14
CA PRO A 65 10.54 0.75 -3.31
C PRO A 65 9.24 0.80 -4.12
N PHE A 66 8.09 1.04 -3.45
CA PHE A 66 6.81 1.18 -4.15
C PHE A 66 6.72 2.49 -4.91
N VAL A 67 7.30 3.56 -4.39
CA VAL A 67 7.37 4.84 -5.12
C VAL A 67 8.15 4.65 -6.42
N GLU A 68 9.29 3.97 -6.35
CA GLU A 68 10.10 3.68 -7.52
C GLU A 68 9.37 2.80 -8.53
N LEU A 69 8.62 1.80 -8.05
CA LEU A 69 7.82 0.95 -8.94
C LEU A 69 6.79 1.77 -9.71
N GLY A 70 6.17 2.73 -9.05
CA GLY A 70 5.22 3.63 -9.72
C GLY A 70 5.84 4.39 -10.87
N TRP A 71 7.07 4.87 -10.68
CA TRP A 71 7.79 5.57 -11.74
C TRP A 71 8.05 4.69 -12.97
N GLU A 72 8.27 3.39 -12.78
CA GLU A 72 8.44 2.46 -13.90
C GLU A 72 7.18 2.36 -14.75
N TYR A 73 6.01 2.55 -14.15
CA TYR A 73 4.72 2.53 -14.87
C TYR A 73 4.25 3.91 -15.29
N GLY A 74 5.04 4.96 -15.02
CA GLY A 74 4.65 6.32 -15.36
C GLY A 74 3.48 6.84 -14.55
N THR A 75 3.31 6.37 -13.33
CA THR A 75 2.23 6.77 -12.44
C THR A 75 2.77 7.05 -11.04
N TYR A 76 1.89 7.43 -10.12
CA TYR A 76 2.27 7.72 -8.75
C TYR A 76 1.68 6.68 -7.80
N PHE A 77 2.57 6.04 -7.05
CA PHE A 77 2.17 5.20 -5.93
C PHE A 77 2.40 6.02 -4.67
N SER A 78 1.38 6.13 -3.83
CA SER A 78 1.41 6.89 -2.60
C SER A 78 1.36 5.94 -1.41
N PRO A 79 2.51 5.42 -0.96
CA PRO A 79 2.53 4.52 0.17
C PRO A 79 2.47 5.29 1.48
N LYS A 80 1.61 4.82 2.38
CA LYS A 80 1.59 5.22 3.78
C LYS A 80 2.03 4.03 4.59
N ILE A 81 2.80 4.27 5.65
CA ILE A 81 3.35 3.19 6.45
C ILE A 81 3.15 3.48 7.93
N TYR A 82 2.63 2.49 8.63
CA TYR A 82 2.41 2.54 10.08
C TYR A 82 2.80 1.21 10.69
N THR A 83 3.14 1.23 11.97
CA THR A 83 3.16 -0.02 12.73
C THR A 83 1.73 -0.40 13.10
N TYR A 84 1.52 -1.65 13.50
CA TYR A 84 0.18 -2.09 13.90
C TYR A 84 -0.37 -1.29 15.06
N SER A 85 0.46 -0.92 16.04
CA SER A 85 0.02 -0.08 17.16
C SER A 85 -0.39 1.31 16.69
N GLU A 86 0.40 1.92 15.82
CA GLU A 86 0.08 3.25 15.27
C GLU A 86 -1.22 3.20 14.48
N TRP A 87 -1.43 2.13 13.72
CA TRP A 87 -2.66 1.97 12.96
C TRP A 87 -3.87 1.79 13.88
N ASP A 88 -3.71 0.98 14.92
CA ASP A 88 -4.77 0.72 15.89
C ASP A 88 -5.20 2.01 16.61
N ASP A 89 -4.26 2.92 16.86
CA ASP A 89 -4.54 4.21 17.48
C ASP A 89 -5.42 5.10 16.61
N ARG A 90 -5.58 4.78 15.34
CA ARG A 90 -6.40 5.55 14.40
C ARG A 90 -7.84 5.06 14.30
N LYS A 91 -8.23 4.06 15.05
CA LYS A 91 -9.62 3.57 15.08
C LYS A 91 -10.56 4.72 15.34
N GLY A 92 -11.66 4.77 14.60
CA GLY A 92 -12.65 5.82 14.72
C GLY A 92 -12.39 7.06 13.85
N THR A 93 -11.22 7.16 13.24
CA THR A 93 -10.95 8.25 12.28
C THR A 93 -11.55 7.91 10.92
N PRO A 94 -11.92 8.92 10.11
CA PRO A 94 -12.45 8.66 8.77
C PRO A 94 -11.48 7.86 7.91
N PHE A 95 -10.18 8.12 7.99
CA PHE A 95 -9.18 7.39 7.23
C PHE A 95 -9.17 5.90 7.59
N TYR A 96 -9.14 5.59 8.88
CA TYR A 96 -9.17 4.20 9.34
C TYR A 96 -10.42 3.47 8.86
N GLU A 97 -11.58 4.12 9.02
CA GLU A 97 -12.86 3.52 8.64
C GLU A 97 -12.95 3.30 7.13
N ASN A 98 -12.47 4.25 6.33
CA ASN A 98 -12.49 4.13 4.88
C ASN A 98 -11.58 2.99 4.41
N VAL A 99 -10.39 2.87 4.95
CA VAL A 99 -9.47 1.78 4.58
C VAL A 99 -10.04 0.43 4.98
N THR A 100 -10.62 0.34 6.18
CA THR A 100 -11.21 -0.91 6.65
C THR A 100 -12.37 -1.35 5.77
N LYS A 101 -13.18 -0.39 5.30
CA LYS A 101 -14.34 -0.67 4.46
C LYS A 101 -13.97 -0.98 3.01
N GLU A 102 -13.03 -0.25 2.45
CA GLU A 102 -12.73 -0.28 1.01
C GLU A 102 -11.44 -1.00 0.66
N GLY A 103 -10.55 -1.21 1.63
CA GLY A 103 -9.22 -1.73 1.37
C GLY A 103 -9.22 -3.15 0.86
N VAL A 104 -8.27 -3.43 -0.04
CA VAL A 104 -8.04 -4.76 -0.59
C VAL A 104 -6.66 -5.20 -0.14
N VAL A 105 -6.59 -6.30 0.61
CA VAL A 105 -5.31 -6.85 1.08
C VAL A 105 -4.60 -7.50 -0.10
N LEU A 106 -3.40 -7.03 -0.40
CA LEU A 106 -2.59 -7.55 -1.51
C LEU A 106 -1.55 -8.57 -1.05
N CYS A 107 -1.10 -8.44 0.20
CA CYS A 107 -0.19 -9.41 0.81
C CYS A 107 -0.54 -9.60 2.28
#